data_45ac3f21de057c45a062fd11a492fe04
#
_entry.id   45ac3f21de057c45a062fd11a492fe04
#
_cell.length_a   1.000
_cell.length_b   1.000
_cell.length_c   1.000
_cell.angle_alpha   90.00
_cell.angle_beta   90.00
_cell.angle_gamma   90.00
#
_symmetry.space_group_name_H-M   'P 1'
#
loop_
_entity.id
_entity.type
_entity.pdbx_description
1 polymer ?
#
loop_
_entity_poly.entity_id
_entity_poly.type
_entity_poly.pdbx_seq_one_letter_code
_entity_poly.pdbx_strand_id
1 'polypeptide(L)'
;QGAPMALLSGRHYVVLGVFSTEENARRAVRETAGKESAFRCRIYRFGEKFMVSPFSSDDAGVCTQFIRAQGGRFPDMWTYTAR
;
A
#
# COMPACT_ATOMS: atom_id res chain seq x y z
N GLN A 1 -8.57 10.07 6.07
CA GLN A 1 -8.87 8.78 5.50
C GLN A 1 -10.08 8.90 4.60
N GLY A 2 -9.92 8.75 3.32
CA GLY A 2 -11.03 8.77 2.38
C GLY A 2 -11.61 7.39 2.16
N ALA A 3 -12.63 7.32 1.32
CA ALA A 3 -13.17 6.05 0.87
C ALA A 3 -12.10 5.28 0.07
N PRO A 4 -12.24 3.95 -0.03
CA PRO A 4 -11.30 3.18 -0.85
C PRO A 4 -11.29 3.67 -2.30
N MET A 5 -10.11 3.69 -2.88
CA MET A 5 -9.90 4.22 -4.23
C MET A 5 -9.77 3.08 -5.23
N ALA A 6 -10.04 3.36 -6.49
CA ALA A 6 -9.83 2.38 -7.56
C ALA A 6 -8.36 2.38 -7.94
N LEU A 7 -7.85 1.22 -8.33
CA LEU A 7 -6.51 1.09 -8.86
C LEU A 7 -6.48 1.64 -10.29
N LEU A 8 -5.37 2.30 -10.64
CA LEU A 8 -5.17 2.82 -11.99
C LEU A 8 -4.43 1.78 -12.82
N SER A 9 -4.99 1.44 -13.98
CA SER A 9 -4.40 0.45 -14.86
C SER A 9 -2.95 0.82 -15.21
N GLY A 10 -2.07 -0.16 -15.10
CA GLY A 10 -0.66 0.01 -15.45
C GLY A 10 0.20 0.64 -14.35
N ARG A 11 -0.40 1.12 -13.29
CA ARG A 11 0.37 1.73 -12.20
C ARG A 11 0.86 0.68 -11.23
N HIS A 12 2.00 0.94 -10.62
CA HIS A 12 2.65 0.04 -9.67
C HIS A 12 2.41 0.52 -8.26
N TYR A 13 2.00 -0.39 -7.39
CA TYR A 13 1.66 -0.08 -6.00
C TYR A 13 2.52 -0.90 -5.06
N VAL A 14 3.12 -0.22 -4.07
CA VAL A 14 3.76 -0.95 -2.97
C VAL A 14 2.63 -1.41 -2.04
N VAL A 15 2.62 -2.69 -1.70
CA VAL A 15 1.54 -3.29 -0.91
C VAL A 15 2.05 -3.61 0.49
N LEU A 16 1.43 -3.00 1.50
CA LEU A 16 1.68 -3.34 2.90
C LEU A 16 0.87 -4.55 3.33
N GLY A 17 -0.35 -4.65 2.86
CA GLY A 17 -1.20 -5.77 3.18
C GLY A 17 -2.51 -5.70 2.41
N VAL A 18 -3.20 -6.84 2.37
CA VAL A 18 -4.52 -6.97 1.75
C VAL A 18 -5.46 -7.50 2.82
N PHE A 19 -6.59 -6.85 2.99
CA PHE A 19 -7.51 -7.15 4.09
C PHE A 19 -8.89 -7.45 3.54
N SER A 20 -9.61 -8.34 4.22
CA SER A 20 -10.95 -8.74 3.77
C SER A 20 -12.02 -7.71 4.11
N THR A 21 -11.75 -6.78 5.04
CA THR A 21 -12.70 -5.73 5.40
C THR A 21 -12.02 -4.37 5.36
N GLU A 22 -12.83 -3.35 5.09
CA GLU A 22 -12.33 -1.98 5.10
C GLU A 22 -11.86 -1.57 6.50
N GLU A 23 -12.55 -2.05 7.53
CA GLU A 23 -12.21 -1.72 8.90
C GLU A 23 -10.81 -2.22 9.25
N ASN A 24 -10.48 -3.45 8.85
CA ASN A 24 -9.14 -3.98 9.09
C ASN A 24 -8.07 -3.21 8.33
N ALA A 25 -8.39 -2.78 7.10
CA ALA A 25 -7.46 -1.97 6.33
C ALA A 25 -7.21 -0.62 7.01
N ARG A 26 -8.26 0.01 7.53
CA ARG A 26 -8.11 1.29 8.23
C ARG A 26 -7.29 1.14 9.51
N ARG A 27 -7.46 0.04 10.22
CA ARG A 27 -6.65 -0.24 11.40
C ARG A 27 -5.17 -0.36 11.01
N ALA A 28 -4.89 -1.06 9.92
CA ALA A 28 -3.52 -1.20 9.45
C ALA A 28 -2.90 0.15 9.08
N VAL A 29 -3.69 1.04 8.47
CA VAL A 29 -3.21 2.39 8.17
C VAL A 29 -2.81 3.12 9.47
N ARG A 30 -3.65 3.05 10.50
CA ARG A 30 -3.37 3.71 11.77
C ARG A 30 -2.13 3.13 12.44
N GLU A 31 -2.01 1.81 12.45
CA GLU A 31 -0.86 1.15 13.07
C GLU A 31 0.43 1.50 12.34
N THR A 32 0.37 1.54 11.02
CA THR A 32 1.55 1.89 10.22
C THR A 32 1.94 3.34 10.47
N ALA A 33 0.98 4.24 10.60
CA ALA A 33 1.27 5.64 10.89
C ALA A 33 2.00 5.79 12.23
N GLY A 34 1.72 4.91 13.19
CA GLY A 34 2.42 4.91 14.46
C GLY A 34 3.86 4.44 14.37
N LYS A 35 4.15 3.57 13.39
CA LYS A 35 5.51 3.06 13.17
C LYS A 35 6.33 3.95 12.26
N GLU A 36 5.69 4.56 11.26
CA GLU A 36 6.35 5.39 10.28
C GLU A 36 5.43 6.54 9.90
N SER A 37 5.58 7.67 10.58
CA SER A 37 4.69 8.81 10.40
C SER A 37 4.83 9.47 9.02
N ALA A 38 5.93 9.22 8.32
CA ALA A 38 6.13 9.79 7.00
C ALA A 38 5.31 9.09 5.92
N PHE A 39 4.84 7.88 6.19
CA PHE A 39 4.03 7.16 5.22
C PHE A 39 2.66 7.82 5.09
N ARG A 40 2.18 7.89 3.85
CA ARG A 40 0.83 8.37 3.53
C ARG A 40 0.05 7.23 2.93
N CYS A 41 -0.31 6.26 3.77
CA CYS A 41 -0.99 5.05 3.32
C CYS A 41 -2.37 5.38 2.78
N ARG A 42 -2.74 4.70 1.70
CA ARG A 42 -4.06 4.82 1.10
C ARG A 42 -4.65 3.42 0.99
N ILE A 43 -5.98 3.37 0.94
CA ILE A 43 -6.71 2.11 0.80
C ILE A 43 -7.29 2.06 -0.61
N TYR A 44 -7.07 0.92 -1.28
CA TYR A 44 -7.55 0.70 -2.63
C TYR A 44 -8.43 -0.54 -2.68
N ARG A 45 -9.39 -0.54 -3.58
CA ARG A 45 -10.18 -1.74 -3.85
C ARG A 45 -9.29 -2.74 -4.56
N PHE A 46 -9.29 -3.98 -4.10
CA PHE A 46 -8.45 -5.04 -4.63
C PHE A 46 -9.33 -6.29 -4.78
N GLY A 47 -10.07 -6.36 -5.90
CA GLY A 47 -11.12 -7.35 -6.04
C GLY A 47 -12.18 -7.10 -5.00
N GLU A 48 -12.48 -8.11 -4.19
CA GLU A 48 -13.42 -7.96 -3.09
C GLU A 48 -12.75 -7.63 -1.77
N LYS A 49 -11.46 -7.32 -1.83
CA LYS A 49 -10.66 -7.01 -0.64
C LYS A 49 -10.19 -5.57 -0.68
N PHE A 50 -9.36 -5.21 0.30
CA PHE A 50 -8.88 -3.85 0.45
C PHE A 50 -7.37 -3.89 0.62
N MET A 51 -6.67 -3.17 -0.25
CA MET A 51 -5.22 -3.12 -0.25
C MET A 51 -4.75 -1.83 0.40
N VAL A 52 -3.78 -1.94 1.31
CA VAL A 52 -3.15 -0.77 1.92
C VAL A 52 -1.83 -0.53 1.25
N SER A 53 -1.63 0.67 0.74
CA SER A 53 -0.42 1.04 0.01
C SER A 53 0.13 2.37 0.52
N PRO A 54 1.42 2.40 0.90
CA PRO A 54 2.07 3.64 1.33
C PRO A 54 2.65 4.44 0.16
N PHE A 55 2.75 3.84 -1.03
CA PHE A 55 3.44 4.48 -2.15
C PHE A 55 3.04 3.82 -3.46
N SER A 56 2.94 4.60 -4.52
CA SER A 56 2.71 4.08 -5.86
C SER A 56 3.45 4.92 -6.88
N SER A 57 3.70 4.35 -8.06
CA SER A 57 4.43 5.04 -9.10
C SER A 57 4.12 4.41 -10.46
N ASP A 58 4.32 5.19 -11.52
CA ASP A 58 4.24 4.64 -12.88
C ASP A 58 5.51 3.86 -13.23
N ASP A 59 6.53 3.90 -12.38
CA ASP A 59 7.81 3.24 -12.61
C ASP A 59 8.03 2.18 -11.52
N ALA A 60 8.09 0.91 -11.93
CA ALA A 60 8.24 -0.20 -11.00
C ALA A 60 9.57 -0.12 -10.24
N GLY A 61 10.63 0.40 -10.86
CA GLY A 61 11.92 0.53 -10.19
C GLY A 61 11.86 1.47 -9.00
N VAL A 62 11.04 2.52 -9.11
CA VAL A 62 10.85 3.47 -8.00
C VAL A 62 10.18 2.78 -6.82
N CYS A 63 9.21 1.90 -7.09
CA CYS A 63 8.56 1.13 -6.03
C CYS A 63 9.55 0.19 -5.35
N THR A 64 10.42 -0.46 -6.13
CA THR A 64 11.45 -1.33 -5.58
C THR A 64 12.40 -0.53 -4.67
N GLN A 65 12.80 0.66 -5.11
CA GLN A 65 13.65 1.52 -4.30
C GLN A 65 12.98 1.93 -3.01
N PHE A 66 11.68 2.24 -3.08
CA PHE A 66 10.92 2.59 -1.88
C PHE A 66 10.98 1.46 -0.85
N ILE A 67 10.77 0.21 -1.30
CA ILE A 67 10.78 -0.95 -0.41
C ILE A 67 12.17 -1.12 0.21
N ARG A 68 13.22 -1.04 -0.61
CA ARG A 68 14.59 -1.20 -0.12
C ARG A 68 14.97 -0.14 0.89
N ALA A 69 14.47 1.08 0.72
CA ALA A 69 14.78 2.19 1.62
C ALA A 69 14.27 1.95 3.04
N GLN A 70 13.32 1.03 3.22
CA GLN A 70 12.79 0.73 4.54
C GLN A 70 13.70 -0.20 5.34
N GLY A 71 14.72 -0.79 4.72
CA GLY A 71 15.74 -1.54 5.43
C GLY A 71 15.24 -2.76 6.19
N GLY A 72 14.17 -3.38 5.76
CA GLY A 72 13.63 -4.56 6.43
C GLY A 72 12.64 -4.26 7.55
N ARG A 73 12.33 -3.00 7.81
CA ARG A 73 11.33 -2.64 8.83
C ARG A 73 9.94 -3.13 8.47
N PHE A 74 9.69 -3.33 7.17
CA PHE A 74 8.42 -3.83 6.66
C PHE A 74 8.73 -4.96 5.69
N PRO A 75 9.13 -6.14 6.21
CA PRO A 75 9.70 -7.20 5.36
C PRO A 75 8.69 -7.84 4.40
N ASP A 76 7.40 -7.67 4.65
CA ASP A 76 6.38 -8.30 3.81
C ASP A 76 5.88 -7.41 2.68
N MET A 77 6.43 -6.20 2.53
CA MET A 77 6.03 -5.31 1.43
C MET A 77 6.42 -5.90 0.08
N TRP A 78 5.54 -5.72 -0.90
CA TRP A 78 5.77 -6.18 -2.27
C TRP A 78 5.12 -5.21 -3.24
N THR A 79 5.40 -5.39 -4.54
CA THR A 79 4.88 -4.50 -5.57
C THR A 79 3.84 -5.21 -6.40
N TYR A 80 2.70 -4.57 -6.58
CA TYR A 80 1.61 -5.04 -7.44
C TYR A 80 1.44 -4.09 -8.62
N THR A 81 1.33 -4.65 -9.82
CA THR A 81 1.04 -3.85 -11.02
C THR A 81 -0.43 -4.04 -11.37
N ALA A 82 -1.18 -2.95 -11.39
CA ALA A 82 -2.62 -3.00 -11.69
C ALA A 82 -2.85 -3.31 -13.17
N ARG A 83 -3.87 -4.11 -13.43
CA ARG A 83 -4.23 -4.53 -14.81
C ARG A 83 -5.27 -3.63 -15.43
#